data_d4bc130f2e95910d984ebc17cef4ccc3
#
_entry.id   d4bc130f2e95910d984ebc17cef4ccc3
#
_cell.length_a   1.000
_cell.length_b   1.000
_cell.length_c   1.000
_cell.angle_alpha   90.00
_cell.angle_beta   90.00
_cell.angle_gamma   90.00
#
_symmetry.space_group_name_H-M   'P 1'
#
loop_
_entity.id
_entity.type
_entity.pdbx_description
1 polymer ?
#
loop_
_entity_poly.entity_id
_entity_poly.type
_entity_poly.pdbx_seq_one_letter_code
_entity_poly.pdbx_strand_id
1 'polypeptide(L)'
;MSPRHASLAGIALVLLVSGYVLRGTPDPPGNRVTILYDAFGKSPKMKKDWGYSALVEYGGKHILFDTGNNPDIFAQNVKAAGVDLTRLDFVVISHRHLDHTAGLTHLLRVNPNVKIYAPKEAFGVFGSSLASEFYRRQDSLPTEMRYFDGHPEDTLAFGTAWPGGKFVMVDAPLEVTPGVHLVALVSETAGTRELRELSMAIETPRGMVVVAGCSHPGIERIVAAAKRIDEDVHMVFGGFHLPAATDDDIARIAVALHDTHDVGAIAPGHCTGEPAFHLFEKTWQGRYTYAGVGSVIDLP
;
A
#
# COMPACT_ATOMS: atom_id res chain seq x y z
N MET A 1 -68.10 66.75 -29.53
CA MET A 1 -67.81 65.37 -29.96
C MET A 1 -66.32 65.09 -29.69
N SER A 2 -66.00 64.41 -28.63
CA SER A 2 -64.65 64.14 -28.17
C SER A 2 -64.37 62.61 -28.19
N PRO A 3 -63.31 62.11 -28.77
CA PRO A 3 -63.04 60.69 -28.73
C PRO A 3 -62.29 60.32 -27.47
N ARG A 4 -62.69 59.23 -26.86
CA ARG A 4 -62.13 58.63 -25.70
C ARG A 4 -60.80 57.86 -26.03
N HIS A 5 -59.74 58.19 -25.34
CA HIS A 5 -58.50 57.40 -25.41
C HIS A 5 -58.65 56.18 -24.52
N ALA A 6 -58.50 55.01 -25.07
CA ALA A 6 -58.33 53.73 -24.32
C ALA A 6 -56.87 53.50 -24.10
N SER A 7 -56.51 53.42 -22.80
CA SER A 7 -55.15 53.10 -22.37
C SER A 7 -55.01 51.56 -22.23
N LEU A 8 -54.13 50.99 -23.05
CA LEU A 8 -53.74 49.58 -22.94
C LEU A 8 -52.54 49.43 -21.95
N ALA A 9 -52.85 48.89 -20.83
CA ALA A 9 -51.77 48.49 -19.84
C ALA A 9 -51.19 47.17 -20.28
N GLY A 10 -49.94 47.19 -20.75
CA GLY A 10 -49.15 45.99 -21.05
C GLY A 10 -48.61 45.38 -19.78
N ILE A 11 -49.01 44.16 -19.48
CA ILE A 11 -48.41 43.32 -18.40
C ILE A 11 -47.18 42.66 -18.96
N ALA A 12 -45.98 43.09 -18.49
CA ALA A 12 -44.73 42.42 -18.80
C ALA A 12 -44.57 41.20 -17.89
N LEU A 13 -44.65 40.01 -18.45
CA LEU A 13 -44.40 38.74 -17.77
C LEU A 13 -42.89 38.50 -17.73
N VAL A 14 -42.27 38.69 -16.57
CA VAL A 14 -40.86 38.37 -16.34
C VAL A 14 -40.76 36.88 -16.04
N LEU A 15 -40.32 36.10 -17.02
CA LEU A 15 -39.96 34.70 -16.85
C LEU A 15 -38.56 34.62 -16.15
N LEU A 16 -38.59 34.33 -14.86
CA LEU A 16 -37.38 33.91 -14.12
C LEU A 16 -37.01 32.49 -14.57
N VAL A 17 -36.04 32.37 -15.50
CA VAL A 17 -35.39 31.12 -15.82
C VAL A 17 -34.40 30.83 -14.74
N SER A 18 -34.77 30.01 -13.74
CA SER A 18 -33.83 29.42 -12.78
C SER A 18 -32.89 28.48 -13.53
N GLY A 19 -31.68 28.98 -13.81
CA GLY A 19 -30.61 28.15 -14.37
C GLY A 19 -30.16 27.12 -13.32
N TYR A 20 -30.67 25.88 -13.43
CA TYR A 20 -30.05 24.73 -12.79
C TYR A 20 -28.69 24.51 -13.44
N VAL A 21 -27.63 24.94 -12.74
CA VAL A 21 -26.27 24.50 -13.04
C VAL A 21 -26.25 23.01 -12.69
N LEU A 22 -26.39 22.17 -13.72
CA LEU A 22 -26.04 20.76 -13.60
C LEU A 22 -24.56 20.72 -13.17
N ARG A 23 -24.32 20.52 -11.89
CA ARG A 23 -22.98 20.06 -11.43
C ARG A 23 -22.75 18.75 -12.16
N GLY A 24 -21.85 18.79 -13.16
CA GLY A 24 -21.37 17.58 -13.78
C GLY A 24 -20.97 16.61 -12.68
N THR A 25 -21.43 15.36 -12.76
CA THR A 25 -20.84 14.28 -11.97
C THR A 25 -19.33 14.36 -12.21
N PRO A 26 -18.51 14.40 -11.15
CA PRO A 26 -17.06 14.31 -11.35
C PRO A 26 -16.82 13.10 -12.24
N ASP A 27 -15.97 13.25 -13.25
CA ASP A 27 -15.50 12.12 -14.05
C ASP A 27 -15.09 10.99 -13.09
N PRO A 28 -15.41 9.72 -13.41
CA PRO A 28 -14.98 8.61 -12.58
C PRO A 28 -13.47 8.76 -12.37
N PRO A 29 -12.98 8.65 -11.13
CA PRO A 29 -11.58 8.79 -10.87
C PRO A 29 -10.81 7.83 -11.79
N GLY A 30 -9.86 8.35 -12.55
CA GLY A 30 -9.01 7.55 -13.43
C GLY A 30 -8.25 6.52 -12.59
N ASN A 31 -7.92 5.40 -13.19
CA ASN A 31 -7.08 4.40 -12.55
C ASN A 31 -5.73 5.02 -12.16
N ARG A 32 -5.36 4.97 -10.87
CA ARG A 32 -4.12 5.60 -10.40
C ARG A 32 -3.65 5.05 -9.05
N VAL A 33 -2.37 5.29 -8.74
CA VAL A 33 -1.79 5.07 -7.42
C VAL A 33 -1.39 6.42 -6.85
N THR A 34 -1.80 6.71 -5.60
CA THR A 34 -1.36 7.87 -4.83
C THR A 34 -0.50 7.41 -3.67
N ILE A 35 0.76 7.83 -3.60
CA ILE A 35 1.68 7.50 -2.50
C ILE A 35 1.35 8.37 -1.29
N LEU A 36 0.86 7.74 -0.22
CA LEU A 36 0.41 8.42 1.00
C LEU A 36 1.50 8.48 2.08
N TYR A 37 2.46 7.56 2.04
CA TYR A 37 3.50 7.47 3.06
C TYR A 37 4.81 6.94 2.45
N ASP A 38 5.89 7.68 2.65
CA ASP A 38 7.24 7.28 2.25
C ASP A 38 8.28 8.15 2.96
N ALA A 39 9.54 7.68 3.03
CA ALA A 39 10.67 8.41 3.63
C ALA A 39 11.18 9.56 2.77
N PHE A 40 10.77 9.65 1.50
CA PHE A 40 11.12 10.74 0.58
C PHE A 40 9.90 11.25 -0.17
N GLY A 41 9.98 12.46 -0.73
CA GLY A 41 8.86 13.06 -1.45
C GLY A 41 9.04 14.54 -1.73
N LYS A 42 8.31 15.05 -2.71
CA LYS A 42 8.35 16.46 -3.13
C LYS A 42 7.17 17.28 -2.60
N SER A 43 6.15 16.64 -2.03
CA SER A 43 4.96 17.33 -1.54
C SER A 43 5.27 18.20 -0.31
N PRO A 44 5.06 19.52 -0.35
CA PRO A 44 5.25 20.38 0.82
C PRO A 44 4.13 20.23 1.87
N LYS A 45 3.03 19.57 1.51
CA LYS A 45 1.85 19.40 2.38
C LYS A 45 1.88 18.09 3.16
N MET A 46 2.70 17.13 2.74
CA MET A 46 2.79 15.80 3.32
C MET A 46 4.10 15.63 4.09
N LYS A 47 4.04 14.89 5.19
CA LYS A 47 5.21 14.54 5.99
C LYS A 47 5.86 13.28 5.45
N LYS A 48 7.19 13.30 5.46
CA LYS A 48 8.05 12.14 5.20
C LYS A 48 8.33 11.42 6.50
N ASP A 49 8.28 10.10 6.48
CA ASP A 49 8.69 9.25 7.58
C ASP A 49 8.97 7.85 7.04
N TRP A 50 9.75 7.05 7.76
CA TRP A 50 10.06 5.68 7.35
C TRP A 50 8.80 4.82 7.39
N GLY A 51 8.45 4.19 6.27
CA GLY A 51 7.27 3.35 6.11
C GLY A 51 6.63 3.51 4.74
N TYR A 52 5.58 2.74 4.47
CA TYR A 52 4.91 2.77 3.19
C TYR A 52 3.39 2.80 3.32
N SER A 53 2.73 3.55 2.45
CA SER A 53 1.30 3.45 2.20
C SER A 53 0.95 4.03 0.83
N ALA A 54 0.07 3.35 0.11
CA ALA A 54 -0.44 3.79 -1.18
C ALA A 54 -1.96 3.60 -1.27
N LEU A 55 -2.66 4.59 -1.83
CA LEU A 55 -4.04 4.42 -2.27
C LEU A 55 -4.03 4.01 -3.74
N VAL A 56 -4.63 2.89 -4.04
CA VAL A 56 -4.85 2.39 -5.40
C VAL A 56 -6.32 2.58 -5.76
N GLU A 57 -6.57 3.38 -6.77
CA GLU A 57 -7.88 3.56 -7.39
C GLU A 57 -7.86 2.82 -8.72
N TYR A 58 -8.59 1.72 -8.84
CA TYR A 58 -8.62 0.89 -10.04
C TYR A 58 -9.97 0.22 -10.24
N GLY A 59 -10.51 0.28 -11.47
CA GLY A 59 -11.79 -0.34 -11.80
C GLY A 59 -12.95 0.14 -10.94
N GLY A 60 -12.91 1.40 -10.47
CA GLY A 60 -13.90 1.98 -9.56
C GLY A 60 -13.72 1.55 -8.09
N LYS A 61 -12.66 0.79 -7.76
CA LYS A 61 -12.31 0.39 -6.40
C LYS A 61 -11.31 1.35 -5.77
N HIS A 62 -11.44 1.54 -4.46
CA HIS A 62 -10.51 2.30 -3.62
C HIS A 62 -9.84 1.33 -2.65
N ILE A 63 -8.59 1.02 -2.89
CA ILE A 63 -7.81 0.02 -2.17
C ILE A 63 -6.68 0.71 -1.44
N LEU A 64 -6.63 0.59 -0.12
CA LEU A 64 -5.47 1.05 0.64
C LEU A 64 -4.46 -0.09 0.78
N PHE A 65 -3.23 0.15 0.37
CA PHE A 65 -2.12 -0.78 0.54
C PHE A 65 -1.16 -0.23 1.59
N ASP A 66 -1.02 -0.90 2.72
CA ASP A 66 -0.29 -0.50 3.93
C ASP A 66 -0.72 0.84 4.54
N THR A 67 -0.21 1.16 5.73
CA THR A 67 -0.66 2.32 6.52
C THR A 67 0.47 3.14 7.15
N GLY A 68 1.73 2.86 6.82
CA GLY A 68 2.89 3.58 7.34
C GLY A 68 3.21 3.31 8.82
N ASN A 69 4.18 4.05 9.35
CA ASN A 69 4.84 3.83 10.64
C ASN A 69 4.23 4.64 11.79
N ASN A 70 3.55 5.74 11.49
CA ASN A 70 3.01 6.64 12.52
C ASN A 70 1.57 7.02 12.19
N PRO A 71 0.59 6.75 13.09
CA PRO A 71 -0.82 6.99 12.83
C PRO A 71 -1.17 8.47 12.64
N ASP A 72 -0.44 9.39 13.27
CA ASP A 72 -0.72 10.84 13.16
C ASP A 72 -0.17 11.39 11.84
N ILE A 73 1.02 10.94 11.41
CA ILE A 73 1.59 11.29 10.11
C ILE A 73 0.71 10.69 8.99
N PHE A 74 0.28 9.44 9.12
CA PHE A 74 -0.64 8.82 8.18
C PHE A 74 -1.94 9.62 8.05
N ALA A 75 -2.57 9.98 9.18
CA ALA A 75 -3.78 10.80 9.20
C ALA A 75 -3.58 12.16 8.52
N GLN A 76 -2.45 12.82 8.79
CA GLN A 76 -2.11 14.11 8.18
C GLN A 76 -1.94 13.98 6.65
N ASN A 77 -1.24 12.95 6.21
CA ASN A 77 -0.97 12.72 4.78
C ASN A 77 -2.25 12.34 4.01
N VAL A 78 -3.09 11.47 4.58
CA VAL A 78 -4.42 11.13 4.05
C VAL A 78 -5.27 12.40 3.87
N LYS A 79 -5.32 13.27 4.89
CA LYS A 79 -6.04 14.55 4.82
C LYS A 79 -5.44 15.47 3.75
N ALA A 80 -4.11 15.57 3.66
CA ALA A 80 -3.42 16.41 2.68
C ALA A 80 -3.65 15.94 1.25
N ALA A 81 -3.80 14.62 1.04
CA ALA A 81 -4.16 14.01 -0.24
C ALA A 81 -5.66 14.10 -0.57
N GLY A 82 -6.50 14.55 0.37
CA GLY A 82 -7.96 14.59 0.18
C GLY A 82 -8.63 13.21 0.12
N VAL A 83 -8.00 12.19 0.71
CA VAL A 83 -8.49 10.82 0.69
C VAL A 83 -9.54 10.62 1.78
N ASP A 84 -10.66 10.02 1.41
CA ASP A 84 -11.74 9.62 2.33
C ASP A 84 -11.62 8.13 2.65
N LEU A 85 -11.07 7.82 3.82
CA LEU A 85 -10.89 6.43 4.27
C LEU A 85 -12.21 5.69 4.52
N THR A 86 -13.34 6.38 4.64
CA THR A 86 -14.65 5.73 4.80
C THR A 86 -15.15 5.08 3.52
N ARG A 87 -14.57 5.46 2.37
CA ARG A 87 -14.92 4.97 1.04
C ARG A 87 -14.06 3.81 0.54
N LEU A 88 -13.15 3.30 1.37
CA LEU A 88 -12.32 2.16 1.00
C LEU A 88 -13.19 0.91 0.78
N ASP A 89 -12.97 0.21 -0.31
CA ASP A 89 -13.55 -1.12 -0.56
C ASP A 89 -12.88 -2.16 0.31
N PHE A 90 -11.56 -2.11 0.42
CA PHE A 90 -10.77 -2.95 1.32
C PHE A 90 -9.35 -2.38 1.51
N VAL A 91 -8.64 -3.01 2.43
CA VAL A 91 -7.24 -2.72 2.76
C VAL A 91 -6.40 -3.97 2.55
N VAL A 92 -5.17 -3.82 2.10
CA VAL A 92 -4.16 -4.87 2.07
C VAL A 92 -3.02 -4.46 2.99
N ILE A 93 -2.69 -5.27 3.95
CA ILE A 93 -1.46 -5.18 4.74
C ILE A 93 -0.45 -6.14 4.16
N SER A 94 0.67 -5.62 3.70
CA SER A 94 1.71 -6.42 3.06
C SER A 94 2.34 -7.41 4.02
N HIS A 95 2.74 -6.96 5.21
CA HIS A 95 3.37 -7.79 6.23
C HIS A 95 3.29 -7.14 7.62
N ARG A 96 3.77 -7.83 8.65
CA ARG A 96 3.58 -7.47 10.05
C ARG A 96 4.45 -6.33 10.59
N HIS A 97 5.44 -5.81 9.86
CA HIS A 97 6.30 -4.75 10.36
C HIS A 97 5.53 -3.47 10.65
N LEU A 98 5.95 -2.77 11.70
CA LEU A 98 5.22 -1.62 12.25
C LEU A 98 5.12 -0.46 11.25
N ASP A 99 6.14 -0.28 10.44
CA ASP A 99 6.23 0.75 9.40
C ASP A 99 5.26 0.54 8.21
N HIS A 100 4.48 -0.55 8.27
CA HIS A 100 3.37 -0.85 7.34
C HIS A 100 2.01 -0.90 8.05
N THR A 101 2.00 -1.10 9.37
CA THR A 101 0.77 -1.41 10.13
C THR A 101 0.35 -0.33 11.11
N ALA A 102 1.23 0.58 11.55
CA ALA A 102 0.95 1.50 12.65
C ALA A 102 -0.27 2.42 12.39
N GLY A 103 -0.46 2.85 11.14
CA GLY A 103 -1.59 3.68 10.75
C GLY A 103 -2.96 3.00 10.86
N LEU A 104 -3.01 1.66 11.04
CA LEU A 104 -4.25 0.95 11.38
C LEU A 104 -4.94 1.55 12.61
N THR A 105 -4.18 2.10 13.55
CA THR A 105 -4.72 2.83 14.71
C THR A 105 -5.63 3.98 14.29
N HIS A 106 -5.24 4.75 13.27
CA HIS A 106 -6.07 5.84 12.73
C HIS A 106 -7.20 5.29 11.86
N LEU A 107 -6.87 4.38 10.95
CA LEU A 107 -7.83 3.78 10.02
C LEU A 107 -9.02 3.17 10.75
N LEU A 108 -8.80 2.35 11.77
CA LEU A 108 -9.87 1.66 12.50
C LEU A 108 -10.74 2.60 13.34
N ARG A 109 -10.25 3.78 13.71
CA ARG A 109 -11.09 4.83 14.33
C ARG A 109 -12.05 5.46 13.32
N VAL A 110 -11.62 5.60 12.06
CA VAL A 110 -12.39 6.25 10.98
C VAL A 110 -13.29 5.26 10.27
N ASN A 111 -12.79 4.06 10.00
CA ASN A 111 -13.51 3.00 9.28
C ASN A 111 -13.33 1.64 9.98
N PRO A 112 -14.03 1.40 11.10
CA PRO A 112 -13.85 0.19 11.93
C PRO A 112 -14.32 -1.10 11.26
N ASN A 113 -15.09 -1.00 10.19
CA ASN A 113 -15.68 -2.15 9.51
C ASN A 113 -15.02 -2.49 8.16
N VAL A 114 -14.00 -1.74 7.75
CA VAL A 114 -13.29 -2.02 6.51
C VAL A 114 -12.67 -3.42 6.56
N LYS A 115 -12.78 -4.16 5.47
CA LYS A 115 -12.14 -5.48 5.34
C LYS A 115 -10.63 -5.28 5.13
N ILE A 116 -9.81 -6.03 5.86
CA ILE A 116 -8.36 -5.95 5.83
C ILE A 116 -7.80 -7.32 5.46
N TYR A 117 -7.20 -7.43 4.28
CA TYR A 117 -6.43 -8.61 3.90
C TYR A 117 -5.03 -8.51 4.48
N ALA A 118 -4.56 -9.58 5.10
CA ALA A 118 -3.25 -9.62 5.74
C ALA A 118 -2.65 -11.02 5.67
N PRO A 119 -1.31 -11.17 5.72
CA PRO A 119 -0.68 -12.48 5.76
C PRO A 119 -1.15 -13.28 6.96
N LYS A 120 -1.35 -14.59 6.77
CA LYS A 120 -1.70 -15.50 7.86
C LYS A 120 -0.47 -15.78 8.71
N GLU A 121 -0.40 -15.11 9.85
CA GLU A 121 0.61 -15.30 10.87
C GLU A 121 0.05 -16.06 12.06
N ALA A 122 0.89 -16.80 12.78
CA ALA A 122 0.45 -17.64 13.91
C ALA A 122 -0.11 -16.81 15.09
N PHE A 123 0.32 -15.57 15.24
CA PHE A 123 -0.03 -14.68 16.36
C PHE A 123 -0.62 -13.32 15.91
N GLY A 124 -1.13 -13.26 14.67
CA GLY A 124 -1.82 -12.08 14.13
C GLY A 124 -0.96 -11.20 13.24
N VAL A 125 -1.54 -10.10 12.80
CA VAL A 125 -0.93 -9.17 11.84
C VAL A 125 0.21 -8.37 12.45
N PHE A 126 0.04 -7.98 13.70
CA PHE A 126 1.03 -7.23 14.47
C PHE A 126 1.53 -8.11 15.61
N GLY A 127 2.79 -8.47 15.53
CA GLY A 127 3.44 -9.28 16.53
C GLY A 127 4.67 -9.96 15.97
N SER A 128 5.42 -10.54 16.85
CA SER A 128 6.58 -11.35 16.52
C SER A 128 6.62 -12.57 17.43
N SER A 129 7.43 -13.54 17.08
CA SER A 129 7.68 -14.67 17.92
C SER A 129 9.17 -15.02 17.90
N LEU A 130 9.64 -15.56 19.01
CA LEU A 130 10.98 -16.12 19.14
C LEU A 130 10.84 -17.51 19.73
N ALA A 131 11.64 -18.45 19.26
CA ALA A 131 11.80 -19.72 19.97
C ALA A 131 12.29 -19.44 21.39
N SER A 132 11.80 -20.17 22.39
CA SER A 132 12.19 -19.91 23.78
C SER A 132 13.66 -20.22 24.04
N GLU A 133 14.36 -20.89 23.14
CA GLU A 133 15.79 -21.09 23.17
C GLU A 133 16.63 -19.87 22.74
N PHE A 134 16.00 -18.75 22.35
CA PHE A 134 16.74 -17.55 21.92
C PHE A 134 17.64 -16.96 23.03
N TYR A 135 17.31 -17.23 24.31
CA TYR A 135 18.13 -16.82 25.46
C TYR A 135 18.77 -18.01 26.13
N ARG A 136 19.95 -17.77 26.73
CA ARG A 136 20.65 -18.77 27.54
C ARG A 136 20.00 -18.88 28.91
N ARG A 137 19.78 -20.09 29.39
CA ARG A 137 19.24 -20.38 30.72
C ARG A 137 20.36 -20.56 31.74
N GLN A 138 20.04 -20.24 33.00
CA GLN A 138 20.93 -20.45 34.14
C GLN A 138 20.11 -21.07 35.28
N ASP A 139 20.19 -22.39 35.39
CA ASP A 139 19.35 -23.16 36.33
C ASP A 139 19.73 -22.96 37.80
N SER A 140 20.93 -22.42 38.10
CA SER A 140 21.36 -22.09 39.47
C SER A 140 20.72 -20.78 39.99
N LEU A 141 20.03 -19.99 39.18
CA LEU A 141 19.31 -18.82 39.65
C LEU A 141 18.04 -19.21 40.42
N PRO A 142 17.67 -18.44 41.46
CA PRO A 142 16.38 -18.58 42.10
C PRO A 142 15.24 -18.46 41.05
N THR A 143 14.15 -19.16 41.30
CA THR A 143 12.99 -19.21 40.35
C THR A 143 12.50 -17.82 39.97
N GLU A 144 12.42 -16.91 40.93
CA GLU A 144 11.95 -15.52 40.73
C GLU A 144 12.90 -14.65 39.87
N MET A 145 14.10 -15.12 39.60
CA MET A 145 15.08 -14.48 38.71
C MET A 145 15.15 -15.16 37.32
N ARG A 146 14.38 -16.21 37.12
CA ARG A 146 14.36 -16.96 35.88
C ARG A 146 13.20 -16.50 35.03
N TYR A 147 13.43 -16.31 33.74
CA TYR A 147 12.32 -15.95 32.82
C TYR A 147 11.24 -17.02 32.86
N PHE A 148 9.98 -16.59 33.02
CA PHE A 148 8.80 -17.47 33.13
C PHE A 148 8.93 -18.53 34.21
N ASP A 149 9.56 -18.18 35.35
CA ASP A 149 9.83 -19.09 36.47
C ASP A 149 10.56 -20.38 36.06
N GLY A 150 11.32 -20.31 34.98
CA GLY A 150 12.06 -21.44 34.40
C GLY A 150 11.22 -22.34 33.45
N HIS A 151 9.98 -22.02 33.21
CA HIS A 151 9.03 -22.83 32.42
C HIS A 151 8.39 -22.03 31.25
N PRO A 152 9.19 -21.48 30.30
CA PRO A 152 8.63 -20.77 29.15
C PRO A 152 7.90 -21.75 28.23
N GLU A 153 6.92 -21.21 27.50
CA GLU A 153 6.33 -21.91 26.35
C GLU A 153 7.38 -22.12 25.26
N ASP A 154 7.16 -23.06 24.35
CA ASP A 154 8.09 -23.37 23.25
C ASP A 154 8.38 -22.16 22.36
N THR A 155 7.40 -21.27 22.24
CA THR A 155 7.48 -20.04 21.47
C THR A 155 6.98 -18.86 22.29
N LEU A 156 7.78 -17.82 22.39
CA LEU A 156 7.39 -16.57 23.02
C LEU A 156 6.82 -15.63 21.96
N ALA A 157 5.51 -15.38 22.04
CA ALA A 157 4.83 -14.42 21.18
C ALA A 157 4.73 -13.05 21.90
N PHE A 158 4.92 -11.98 21.16
CA PHE A 158 4.77 -10.61 21.66
C PHE A 158 4.19 -9.69 20.57
N GLY A 159 3.59 -8.58 20.99
CA GLY A 159 2.74 -7.75 20.17
C GLY A 159 1.31 -8.28 20.14
N THR A 160 0.39 -7.48 19.67
CA THR A 160 -1.03 -7.84 19.58
C THR A 160 -1.54 -7.60 18.18
N ALA A 161 -2.37 -8.51 17.68
CA ALA A 161 -3.20 -8.20 16.53
C ALA A 161 -4.09 -6.99 16.86
N TRP A 162 -4.42 -6.19 15.85
CA TRP A 162 -5.28 -5.01 16.01
C TRP A 162 -6.68 -5.43 16.42
N PRO A 163 -7.09 -5.25 17.68
CA PRO A 163 -8.40 -5.71 18.15
C PRO A 163 -9.51 -4.95 17.41
N GLY A 164 -10.52 -5.68 17.01
CA GLY A 164 -11.66 -5.12 16.27
C GLY A 164 -11.48 -4.97 14.77
N GLY A 165 -10.28 -5.16 14.21
CA GLY A 165 -10.06 -5.20 12.77
C GLY A 165 -10.75 -6.39 12.10
N LYS A 166 -11.35 -6.16 10.92
CA LYS A 166 -12.01 -7.22 10.13
C LYS A 166 -11.00 -7.91 9.20
N PHE A 167 -10.06 -8.65 9.81
CA PHE A 167 -9.00 -9.32 9.07
C PHE A 167 -9.47 -10.55 8.31
N VAL A 168 -9.02 -10.65 7.06
CA VAL A 168 -9.06 -11.85 6.22
C VAL A 168 -7.61 -12.32 6.06
N MET A 169 -7.28 -13.44 6.69
CA MET A 169 -5.94 -13.99 6.69
C MET A 169 -5.68 -14.75 5.38
N VAL A 170 -4.57 -14.39 4.70
CA VAL A 170 -4.21 -14.91 3.38
C VAL A 170 -2.92 -15.71 3.50
N ASP A 171 -2.91 -16.95 3.06
CA ASP A 171 -1.75 -17.85 3.08
C ASP A 171 -1.43 -18.46 1.69
N ALA A 172 -2.24 -18.15 0.69
CA ALA A 172 -2.08 -18.59 -0.68
C ALA A 172 -2.50 -17.47 -1.66
N PRO A 173 -2.09 -17.52 -2.93
CA PRO A 173 -2.57 -16.56 -3.94
C PRO A 173 -4.10 -16.51 -3.98
N LEU A 174 -4.64 -15.28 -4.05
CA LEU A 174 -6.09 -15.03 -3.96
C LEU A 174 -6.49 -13.91 -4.91
N GLU A 175 -7.47 -14.14 -5.76
CA GLU A 175 -8.18 -13.08 -6.46
C GLU A 175 -9.22 -12.46 -5.51
N VAL A 176 -9.03 -11.17 -5.15
CA VAL A 176 -9.88 -10.47 -4.16
C VAL A 176 -11.14 -9.88 -4.79
N THR A 177 -10.99 -9.41 -6.00
CA THR A 177 -12.04 -8.88 -6.87
C THR A 177 -11.55 -9.05 -8.31
N PRO A 178 -12.42 -9.08 -9.33
CA PRO A 178 -12.00 -9.29 -10.70
C PRO A 178 -10.82 -8.44 -11.11
N GLY A 179 -9.73 -9.09 -11.55
CA GLY A 179 -8.49 -8.46 -11.97
C GLY A 179 -7.58 -7.92 -10.86
N VAL A 180 -7.89 -8.16 -9.58
CA VAL A 180 -7.03 -7.77 -8.45
C VAL A 180 -6.66 -8.99 -7.62
N HIS A 181 -5.39 -9.34 -7.63
CA HIS A 181 -4.85 -10.53 -7.01
C HIS A 181 -3.89 -10.18 -5.85
N LEU A 182 -3.85 -11.05 -4.85
CA LEU A 182 -2.82 -11.05 -3.82
C LEU A 182 -1.86 -12.19 -4.09
N VAL A 183 -0.59 -11.86 -4.21
CA VAL A 183 0.52 -12.81 -4.29
C VAL A 183 1.03 -13.02 -2.88
N ALA A 184 0.90 -14.22 -2.34
CA ALA A 184 1.33 -14.57 -0.99
C ALA A 184 2.65 -15.35 -1.06
N LEU A 185 3.73 -14.80 -0.50
CA LEU A 185 5.04 -15.43 -0.44
C LEU A 185 5.59 -15.45 0.98
N VAL A 186 6.57 -16.33 1.20
CA VAL A 186 7.32 -16.43 2.45
C VAL A 186 8.77 -16.08 2.18
N SER A 187 9.35 -15.23 3.03
CA SER A 187 10.76 -14.88 2.94
C SER A 187 11.64 -16.05 3.35
N GLU A 188 12.67 -16.30 2.55
CA GLU A 188 13.78 -17.22 2.85
C GLU A 188 15.08 -16.48 3.15
N THR A 189 15.02 -15.13 3.09
CA THR A 189 16.17 -14.26 3.27
C THR A 189 16.63 -14.24 4.72
N ALA A 190 17.93 -14.29 4.96
CA ALA A 190 18.49 -14.18 6.30
C ALA A 190 18.04 -12.86 6.96
N GLY A 191 17.61 -12.92 8.21
CA GLY A 191 17.08 -11.80 8.99
C GLY A 191 15.56 -11.59 8.86
N THR A 192 14.93 -12.08 7.79
CA THR A 192 13.47 -12.03 7.60
C THR A 192 12.90 -13.41 7.26
N ARG A 193 13.63 -14.49 7.55
CA ARG A 193 13.18 -15.85 7.28
C ARG A 193 11.81 -16.12 7.93
N GLU A 194 10.93 -16.79 7.18
CA GLU A 194 9.55 -17.12 7.56
C GLU A 194 8.58 -15.93 7.64
N LEU A 195 9.04 -14.70 7.40
CA LEU A 195 8.14 -13.56 7.26
C LEU A 195 7.22 -13.79 6.06
N ARG A 196 5.93 -13.71 6.29
CA ARG A 196 4.92 -13.81 5.25
C ARG A 196 4.61 -12.43 4.70
N GLU A 197 4.58 -12.32 3.38
CA GLU A 197 4.31 -11.05 2.72
C GLU A 197 3.31 -11.20 1.58
N LEU A 198 2.38 -10.24 1.49
CA LEU A 198 1.44 -10.08 0.39
C LEU A 198 1.92 -8.94 -0.51
N SER A 199 1.93 -9.20 -1.80
CA SER A 199 2.00 -8.16 -2.82
C SER A 199 0.69 -8.15 -3.59
N MET A 200 0.28 -7.00 -4.11
CA MET A 200 -0.92 -6.89 -4.92
C MET A 200 -0.54 -6.85 -6.40
N ALA A 201 -1.23 -7.62 -7.23
CA ALA A 201 -1.05 -7.67 -8.66
C ALA A 201 -2.38 -7.33 -9.34
N ILE A 202 -2.38 -6.34 -10.23
CA ILE A 202 -3.56 -5.79 -10.88
C ILE A 202 -3.46 -6.05 -12.38
N GLU A 203 -4.45 -6.73 -12.95
CA GLU A 203 -4.56 -6.91 -14.38
C GLU A 203 -4.96 -5.58 -15.04
N THR A 204 -4.16 -5.14 -16.01
CA THR A 204 -4.47 -3.93 -16.79
C THR A 204 -4.41 -4.23 -18.29
N PRO A 205 -4.97 -3.37 -19.15
CA PRO A 205 -4.87 -3.56 -20.60
C PRO A 205 -3.43 -3.61 -21.16
N ARG A 206 -2.43 -3.24 -20.33
CA ARG A 206 -1.01 -3.23 -20.72
C ARG A 206 -0.16 -4.27 -19.99
N GLY A 207 -0.77 -5.21 -19.28
CA GLY A 207 -0.13 -6.20 -18.43
C GLY A 207 -0.26 -5.89 -16.94
N MET A 208 0.35 -6.73 -16.10
CA MET A 208 0.23 -6.63 -14.65
C MET A 208 0.90 -5.38 -14.08
N VAL A 209 0.22 -4.75 -13.14
CA VAL A 209 0.80 -3.75 -12.24
C VAL A 209 0.99 -4.39 -10.87
N VAL A 210 2.22 -4.43 -10.37
CA VAL A 210 2.57 -5.07 -9.10
C VAL A 210 2.89 -4.01 -8.05
N VAL A 211 2.24 -4.13 -6.87
CA VAL A 211 2.48 -3.27 -5.71
C VAL A 211 3.07 -4.12 -4.59
N ALA A 212 4.28 -3.79 -4.16
CA ALA A 212 5.00 -4.49 -3.09
C ALA A 212 5.17 -3.59 -1.86
N GLY A 213 5.15 -4.17 -0.65
CA GLY A 213 5.44 -3.46 0.59
C GLY A 213 6.95 -3.25 0.77
N CYS A 214 7.62 -4.32 1.18
CA CYS A 214 9.08 -4.36 1.33
C CYS A 214 9.79 -5.33 0.39
N SER A 215 9.12 -6.34 -0.10
CA SER A 215 9.73 -7.41 -0.91
C SER A 215 10.75 -8.27 -0.16
N HIS A 216 10.48 -8.60 1.11
CA HIS A 216 11.35 -9.51 1.88
C HIS A 216 11.55 -10.87 1.23
N PRO A 217 10.57 -11.43 0.49
CA PRO A 217 10.77 -12.65 -0.29
C PRO A 217 11.72 -12.51 -1.49
N GLY A 218 12.08 -11.27 -1.86
CA GLY A 218 12.79 -10.90 -3.09
C GLY A 218 11.83 -10.39 -4.16
N ILE A 219 12.08 -9.17 -4.67
CA ILE A 219 11.22 -8.52 -5.67
C ILE A 219 11.14 -9.34 -6.96
N GLU A 220 12.22 -9.99 -7.37
CA GLU A 220 12.26 -10.88 -8.53
C GLU A 220 11.35 -12.10 -8.36
N ARG A 221 11.22 -12.63 -7.13
CA ARG A 221 10.29 -13.75 -6.82
C ARG A 221 8.83 -13.29 -6.85
N ILE A 222 8.57 -12.05 -6.39
CA ILE A 222 7.23 -11.44 -6.44
C ILE A 222 6.81 -11.25 -7.89
N VAL A 223 7.68 -10.69 -8.72
CA VAL A 223 7.44 -10.52 -10.16
C VAL A 223 7.23 -11.88 -10.85
N ALA A 224 8.08 -12.86 -10.57
CA ALA A 224 7.93 -14.21 -11.10
C ALA A 224 6.59 -14.87 -10.69
N ALA A 225 6.07 -14.55 -9.50
CA ALA A 225 4.77 -15.05 -9.06
C ALA A 225 3.62 -14.31 -9.75
N ALA A 226 3.72 -13.01 -9.97
CA ALA A 226 2.74 -12.22 -10.73
C ALA A 226 2.67 -12.70 -12.20
N LYS A 227 3.80 -13.03 -12.81
CA LYS A 227 3.89 -13.58 -14.18
C LYS A 227 3.19 -14.94 -14.36
N ARG A 228 2.80 -15.63 -13.29
CA ARG A 228 1.96 -16.83 -13.39
C ARG A 228 0.47 -16.51 -13.60
N ILE A 229 0.08 -15.26 -13.33
CA ILE A 229 -1.27 -14.76 -13.56
C ILE A 229 -1.37 -14.21 -14.99
N ASP A 230 -0.44 -13.32 -15.36
CA ASP A 230 -0.28 -12.78 -16.71
C ASP A 230 1.23 -12.68 -17.01
N GLU A 231 1.65 -13.11 -18.20
CA GLU A 231 3.08 -13.14 -18.59
C GLU A 231 3.70 -11.75 -18.70
N ASP A 232 2.89 -10.71 -18.93
CA ASP A 232 3.36 -9.33 -19.10
C ASP A 232 3.29 -8.57 -17.78
N VAL A 233 4.42 -8.02 -17.31
CA VAL A 233 4.48 -7.11 -16.16
C VAL A 233 4.76 -5.70 -16.65
N HIS A 234 3.70 -4.90 -16.69
CA HIS A 234 3.77 -3.53 -17.15
C HIS A 234 4.55 -2.62 -16.20
N MET A 235 4.29 -2.72 -14.87
CA MET A 235 4.92 -1.84 -13.90
C MET A 235 5.02 -2.48 -12.51
N VAL A 236 6.09 -2.13 -11.77
CA VAL A 236 6.31 -2.54 -10.39
C VAL A 236 6.51 -1.32 -9.50
N PHE A 237 5.74 -1.24 -8.39
CA PHE A 237 5.82 -0.17 -7.40
C PHE A 237 6.28 -0.69 -6.04
N GLY A 238 6.78 0.24 -5.18
CA GLY A 238 6.95 0.05 -3.75
C GLY A 238 8.36 -0.29 -3.32
N GLY A 239 8.52 -0.90 -2.16
CA GLY A 239 9.82 -1.21 -1.57
C GLY A 239 10.43 -2.51 -2.12
N PHE A 240 11.74 -2.49 -2.38
CA PHE A 240 12.48 -3.65 -2.91
C PHE A 240 13.50 -4.22 -1.92
N HIS A 241 13.53 -3.70 -0.71
CA HIS A 241 14.34 -4.13 0.43
C HIS A 241 15.86 -4.23 0.14
N LEU A 242 16.42 -3.18 -0.47
CA LEU A 242 17.83 -3.13 -0.88
C LEU A 242 18.69 -2.06 -0.16
N PRO A 243 18.29 -1.50 1.01
CA PRO A 243 19.03 -0.38 1.60
C PRO A 243 20.43 -0.77 2.06
N ALA A 244 20.66 -2.05 2.34
CA ALA A 244 21.95 -2.61 2.75
C ALA A 244 22.51 -3.63 1.74
N ALA A 245 21.92 -3.72 0.55
CA ALA A 245 22.40 -4.62 -0.50
C ALA A 245 23.73 -4.11 -1.10
N THR A 246 24.57 -5.04 -1.53
CA THR A 246 25.80 -4.69 -2.25
C THR A 246 25.48 -4.19 -3.67
N ASP A 247 26.40 -3.44 -4.27
CA ASP A 247 26.25 -2.99 -5.65
C ASP A 247 26.08 -4.15 -6.64
N ASP A 248 26.75 -5.28 -6.38
CA ASP A 248 26.61 -6.50 -7.20
C ASP A 248 25.20 -7.12 -7.05
N ASP A 249 24.64 -7.15 -5.86
CA ASP A 249 23.27 -7.63 -5.64
C ASP A 249 22.24 -6.71 -6.32
N ILE A 250 22.42 -5.40 -6.20
CA ILE A 250 21.54 -4.41 -6.86
C ILE A 250 21.62 -4.58 -8.38
N ALA A 251 22.83 -4.75 -8.94
CA ALA A 251 23.01 -4.97 -10.36
C ALA A 251 22.38 -6.30 -10.83
N ARG A 252 22.54 -7.38 -10.07
CA ARG A 252 21.90 -8.67 -10.34
C ARG A 252 20.38 -8.56 -10.37
N ILE A 253 19.80 -7.84 -9.39
CA ILE A 253 18.34 -7.63 -9.31
C ILE A 253 17.86 -6.74 -10.48
N ALA A 254 18.61 -5.70 -10.85
CA ALA A 254 18.28 -4.88 -12.01
C ALA A 254 18.21 -5.71 -13.28
N VAL A 255 19.20 -6.58 -13.53
CA VAL A 255 19.22 -7.51 -14.69
C VAL A 255 18.05 -8.50 -14.61
N ALA A 256 17.77 -9.05 -13.44
CA ALA A 256 16.66 -9.98 -13.27
C ALA A 256 15.31 -9.33 -13.63
N LEU A 257 15.05 -8.13 -13.12
CA LEU A 257 13.79 -7.42 -13.38
C LEU A 257 13.70 -6.92 -14.83
N HIS A 258 14.78 -6.31 -15.35
CA HIS A 258 14.78 -5.66 -16.66
C HIS A 258 14.92 -6.68 -17.81
N ASP A 259 15.95 -7.55 -17.73
CA ASP A 259 16.31 -8.41 -18.87
C ASP A 259 15.64 -9.79 -18.79
N THR A 260 15.47 -10.37 -17.59
CA THR A 260 14.91 -11.73 -17.45
C THR A 260 13.40 -11.71 -17.35
N HIS A 261 12.84 -10.79 -16.55
CA HIS A 261 11.39 -10.68 -16.33
C HIS A 261 10.71 -9.70 -17.28
N ASP A 262 11.48 -8.90 -18.05
CA ASP A 262 11.00 -7.88 -18.99
C ASP A 262 9.97 -6.93 -18.35
N VAL A 263 10.31 -6.42 -17.15
CA VAL A 263 9.46 -5.46 -16.44
C VAL A 263 9.42 -4.15 -17.22
N GLY A 264 8.25 -3.78 -17.72
CA GLY A 264 8.06 -2.64 -18.62
C GLY A 264 8.45 -1.30 -18.00
N ALA A 265 8.02 -1.01 -16.78
CA ALA A 265 8.31 0.22 -16.05
C ALA A 265 8.52 -0.05 -14.55
N ILE A 266 9.13 0.89 -13.84
CA ILE A 266 9.45 0.74 -12.43
C ILE A 266 9.22 2.05 -11.67
N ALA A 267 8.65 1.95 -10.47
CA ALA A 267 8.41 3.07 -9.56
C ALA A 267 8.82 2.67 -8.13
N PRO A 268 10.12 2.48 -7.87
CA PRO A 268 10.61 2.02 -6.59
C PRO A 268 10.43 3.10 -5.51
N GLY A 269 10.14 2.67 -4.29
CA GLY A 269 9.91 3.51 -3.13
C GLY A 269 10.50 2.92 -1.85
N HIS A 270 10.17 3.52 -0.73
CA HIS A 270 10.37 3.03 0.62
C HIS A 270 11.79 2.47 0.88
N CYS A 271 11.88 1.18 1.20
CA CYS A 271 13.12 0.49 1.57
C CYS A 271 13.98 0.02 0.37
N THR A 272 13.81 0.60 -0.83
CA THR A 272 14.62 0.22 -2.01
C THR A 272 16.09 0.60 -1.85
N GLY A 273 16.39 1.76 -1.23
CA GLY A 273 17.75 2.24 -0.99
C GLY A 273 18.30 3.14 -2.12
N GLU A 274 19.09 4.15 -1.73
CA GLU A 274 19.56 5.19 -2.65
C GLU A 274 20.46 4.67 -3.79
N PRO A 275 21.41 3.73 -3.58
CA PRO A 275 22.17 3.15 -4.69
C PRO A 275 21.28 2.43 -5.71
N ALA A 276 20.25 1.72 -5.24
CA ALA A 276 19.32 1.02 -6.10
C ALA A 276 18.43 2.00 -6.90
N PHE A 277 17.93 3.08 -6.29
CA PHE A 277 17.22 4.14 -7.02
C PHE A 277 18.04 4.67 -8.18
N HIS A 278 19.33 4.97 -7.95
CA HIS A 278 20.22 5.48 -8.97
C HIS A 278 20.45 4.50 -10.11
N LEU A 279 20.70 3.23 -9.81
CA LEU A 279 20.90 2.22 -10.86
C LEU A 279 19.62 1.98 -11.65
N PHE A 280 18.46 1.87 -10.98
CA PHE A 280 17.19 1.63 -11.65
C PHE A 280 16.76 2.80 -12.54
N GLU A 281 16.99 4.05 -12.12
CA GLU A 281 16.73 5.22 -12.94
C GLU A 281 17.55 5.16 -14.25
N LYS A 282 18.83 4.79 -14.15
CA LYS A 282 19.70 4.60 -15.32
C LYS A 282 19.26 3.45 -16.23
N THR A 283 18.81 2.34 -15.64
CA THR A 283 18.43 1.13 -16.37
C THR A 283 17.10 1.34 -17.11
N TRP A 284 16.06 1.85 -16.44
CA TRP A 284 14.73 2.04 -17.05
C TRP A 284 14.58 3.36 -17.79
N GLN A 285 15.44 4.37 -17.51
CA GLN A 285 15.42 5.67 -18.19
C GLN A 285 14.01 6.31 -18.18
N GLY A 286 13.42 6.60 -19.34
CA GLY A 286 12.08 7.18 -19.47
C GLY A 286 10.93 6.30 -18.97
N ARG A 287 11.21 5.05 -18.55
CA ARG A 287 10.26 4.11 -17.94
C ARG A 287 10.43 3.98 -16.42
N TYR A 288 11.32 4.80 -15.84
CA TYR A 288 11.42 4.99 -14.38
C TYR A 288 10.47 6.09 -13.94
N THR A 289 9.66 5.83 -12.92
CA THR A 289 8.71 6.79 -12.36
C THR A 289 9.09 7.12 -10.91
N TYR A 290 9.19 8.41 -10.61
CA TYR A 290 9.39 8.89 -9.25
C TYR A 290 8.13 8.63 -8.40
N ALA A 291 8.26 7.93 -7.26
CA ALA A 291 7.17 7.46 -6.42
C ALA A 291 7.28 7.88 -4.95
N GLY A 292 7.80 9.06 -4.64
CA GLY A 292 7.83 9.58 -3.27
C GLY A 292 6.47 10.04 -2.76
N VAL A 293 6.36 10.32 -1.44
CA VAL A 293 5.09 10.73 -0.81
C VAL A 293 4.47 11.93 -1.53
N GLY A 294 3.18 11.83 -1.85
CA GLY A 294 2.42 12.80 -2.62
C GLY A 294 2.48 12.63 -4.15
N SER A 295 3.23 11.63 -4.66
CA SER A 295 3.18 11.27 -6.08
C SER A 295 1.84 10.64 -6.43
N VAL A 296 1.33 11.00 -7.61
CA VAL A 296 0.16 10.37 -8.24
C VAL A 296 0.62 9.79 -9.57
N ILE A 297 0.37 8.51 -9.78
CA ILE A 297 0.84 7.74 -10.93
C ILE A 297 -0.37 7.11 -11.59
N ASP A 298 -0.63 7.48 -12.84
CA ASP A 298 -1.75 6.93 -13.61
C ASP A 298 -1.48 5.47 -13.97
N LEU A 299 -2.51 4.65 -13.86
CA LEU A 299 -2.51 3.24 -14.29
C LEU A 299 -3.20 3.09 -15.65
N PRO A 300 -2.78 2.11 -16.46
CA PRO A 300 -3.39 1.84 -17.76
C PRO A 300 -4.86 1.49 -17.72
#